data_edbe567fc365dcfaa3f0f91891fc1cd5
#
_entry.id   edbe567fc365dcfaa3f0f91891fc1cd5
#
_cell.length_a   1.000
_cell.length_b   1.000
_cell.length_c   1.000
_cell.angle_alpha   90.00
_cell.angle_beta   90.00
_cell.angle_gamma   90.00
#
_symmetry.space_group_name_H-M   'P 1'
#
loop_
_entity.id
_entity.type
_entity.pdbx_description
1 polymer ?
#
loop_
_entity_poly.entity_id
_entity_poly.type
_entity_poly.pdbx_seq_one_letter_code
_entity_poly.pdbx_strand_id
1 'polypeptide(L)'
;MTIVLDTNVVVSALLFDGRASRLVALWQQRRFVPLISRPILQEYLRVLAYPKFKLTAQEVRQAIEELLPYAETVSPGKRLRAIRRDPADNRFLECAMAGKAQYLVSGDDDLLSLRSFQGISTVSVSEFLAILERPPS
;
A
#
# COMPACT_ATOMS: atom_id res chain seq x y z
N MET A 1 11.19 -2.63 -8.43
CA MET A 1 10.02 -3.41 -7.98
C MET A 1 8.90 -2.46 -7.63
N THR A 2 7.76 -2.59 -8.27
CA THR A 2 6.58 -1.77 -8.00
C THR A 2 5.55 -2.59 -7.24
N ILE A 3 4.92 -1.96 -6.24
CA ILE A 3 3.97 -2.60 -5.35
C ILE A 3 2.83 -1.65 -5.02
N VAL A 4 1.75 -2.19 -4.45
CA VAL A 4 0.68 -1.39 -3.85
C VAL A 4 0.60 -1.75 -2.39
N LEU A 5 0.43 -0.76 -1.53
CA LEU A 5 0.26 -0.94 -0.09
C LEU A 5 -1.19 -0.66 0.30
N ASP A 6 -1.83 -1.62 0.96
CA ASP A 6 -3.14 -1.44 1.56
C ASP A 6 -3.07 -0.35 2.64
N THR A 7 -4.16 0.35 2.86
CA THR A 7 -4.25 1.47 3.81
C THR A 7 -3.78 1.07 5.21
N ASN A 8 -4.22 -0.07 5.72
CA ASN A 8 -3.82 -0.50 7.06
C ASN A 8 -2.32 -0.76 7.19
N VAL A 9 -1.68 -1.19 6.11
CA VAL A 9 -0.23 -1.36 6.08
C VAL A 9 0.46 -0.02 6.20
N VAL A 10 0.00 0.99 5.47
CA VAL A 10 0.57 2.35 5.54
C VAL A 10 0.36 2.95 6.92
N VAL A 11 -0.83 2.81 7.49
CA VAL A 11 -1.14 3.30 8.84
C VAL A 11 -0.20 2.64 9.87
N SER A 12 -0.06 1.33 9.79
CA SER A 12 0.82 0.59 10.71
C SER A 12 2.29 1.01 10.54
N ALA A 13 2.72 1.24 9.30
CA ALA A 13 4.09 1.66 9.03
C ALA A 13 4.41 3.03 9.60
N LEU A 14 3.46 3.95 9.53
CA LEU A 14 3.68 5.34 9.95
C LEU A 14 3.46 5.56 11.45
N LEU A 15 2.52 4.85 12.07
CA LEU A 15 2.04 5.18 13.41
C LEU A 15 2.45 4.20 14.50
N PHE A 16 2.86 2.99 14.16
CA PHE A 16 3.13 1.95 15.16
C PHE A 16 4.51 1.36 14.98
N ASP A 17 5.10 0.96 16.11
CA ASP A 17 6.33 0.18 16.10
C ASP A 17 6.00 -1.28 15.83
N GLY A 18 6.64 -1.87 14.85
CA GLY A 18 6.39 -3.25 14.45
C GLY A 18 7.03 -3.54 13.11
N ARG A 19 6.67 -4.68 12.52
CA ARG A 19 7.25 -5.08 11.24
C ARG A 19 6.97 -4.08 10.12
N ALA A 20 5.76 -3.53 10.09
CA ALA A 20 5.39 -2.58 9.05
C ALA A 20 6.21 -1.30 9.11
N SER A 21 6.68 -0.89 10.31
CA SER A 21 7.49 0.33 10.45
C SER A 21 8.80 0.25 9.67
N ARG A 22 9.30 -0.94 9.41
CA ARG A 22 10.52 -1.14 8.61
C ARG A 22 10.32 -0.72 7.16
N LEU A 23 9.08 -0.73 6.69
CA LEU A 23 8.77 -0.37 5.30
C LEU A 23 9.08 1.09 4.98
N VAL A 24 8.98 2.00 5.96
CA VAL A 24 9.22 3.42 5.72
C VAL A 24 10.65 3.67 5.25
N ALA A 25 11.63 3.13 5.97
CA ALA A 25 13.03 3.29 5.59
C ALA A 25 13.34 2.64 4.23
N LEU A 26 12.80 1.43 4.02
CA LEU A 26 12.99 0.71 2.76
C LEU A 26 12.37 1.46 1.58
N TRP A 27 11.22 2.09 1.81
CA TRP A 27 10.54 2.92 0.83
C TRP A 27 11.42 4.12 0.46
N GLN A 28 11.92 4.85 1.45
CA GLN A 28 12.79 6.02 1.22
C GLN A 28 14.13 5.65 0.59
N GLN A 29 14.60 4.43 0.82
CA GLN A 29 15.80 3.88 0.19
C GLN A 29 15.57 3.35 -1.21
N ARG A 30 14.34 3.45 -1.71
CA ARG A 30 13.94 2.97 -3.05
C ARG A 30 14.16 1.47 -3.24
N ARG A 31 14.08 0.70 -2.16
CA ARG A 31 14.11 -0.76 -2.23
C ARG A 31 12.86 -1.30 -2.92
N PHE A 32 11.80 -0.56 -2.89
CA PHE A 32 10.58 -0.78 -3.66
C PHE A 32 9.94 0.58 -3.96
N VAL A 33 9.06 0.62 -4.96
CA VAL A 33 8.34 1.83 -5.34
C VAL A 33 6.84 1.57 -5.20
N PRO A 34 6.17 2.19 -4.22
CA PRO A 34 4.73 2.08 -4.11
C PRO A 34 4.03 2.84 -5.24
N LEU A 35 3.01 2.23 -5.80
CA LEU A 35 2.11 2.88 -6.73
C LEU A 35 0.97 3.50 -5.94
N ILE A 36 0.61 4.72 -6.27
CA ILE A 36 -0.46 5.45 -5.60
C ILE A 36 -1.39 6.03 -6.67
N SER A 37 -2.68 5.74 -6.54
CA SER A 37 -3.72 6.41 -7.32
C SER A 37 -4.38 7.48 -6.46
N ARG A 38 -5.14 8.38 -7.09
CA ARG A 38 -5.88 9.40 -6.35
C ARG A 38 -6.84 8.81 -5.33
N PRO A 39 -7.66 7.78 -5.65
CA PRO A 39 -8.52 7.16 -4.65
C PRO A 39 -7.76 6.55 -3.48
N ILE A 40 -6.60 5.95 -3.74
CA ILE A 40 -5.77 5.36 -2.67
C ILE A 40 -5.20 6.46 -1.79
N LEU A 41 -4.69 7.53 -2.36
CA LEU A 41 -4.17 8.65 -1.58
C LEU A 41 -5.24 9.25 -0.68
N GLN A 42 -6.45 9.44 -1.23
CA GLN A 42 -7.59 9.95 -0.45
C GLN A 42 -7.91 9.01 0.72
N GLU A 43 -7.85 7.70 0.50
CA GLU A 43 -8.07 6.71 1.54
C GLU A 43 -7.01 6.80 2.65
N TYR A 44 -5.74 6.88 2.28
CA TYR A 44 -4.65 7.03 3.25
C TYR A 44 -4.87 8.27 4.13
N LEU A 45 -5.15 9.41 3.49
CA LEU A 45 -5.36 10.66 4.22
C LEU A 45 -6.59 10.60 5.12
N ARG A 46 -7.67 10.00 4.64
CA ARG A 46 -8.91 9.87 5.40
C ARG A 46 -8.72 9.02 6.66
N VAL A 47 -8.06 7.87 6.51
CA VAL A 47 -7.87 6.95 7.64
C VAL A 47 -6.88 7.53 8.66
N LEU A 48 -5.79 8.14 8.19
CA LEU A 48 -4.82 8.77 9.10
C LEU A 48 -5.44 9.92 9.90
N ALA A 49 -6.48 10.54 9.37
CA ALA A 49 -7.19 11.62 10.05
C ALA A 49 -8.20 11.14 11.08
N TYR A 50 -8.37 9.84 11.30
CA TYR A 50 -9.30 9.32 12.30
C TYR A 50 -8.92 9.84 13.69
N PRO A 51 -9.93 10.28 14.49
CA PRO A 51 -9.64 10.86 15.82
C PRO A 51 -8.85 9.97 16.76
N LYS A 52 -8.98 8.64 16.62
CA LYS A 52 -8.27 7.69 17.48
C LYS A 52 -6.75 7.79 17.35
N PHE A 53 -6.25 8.32 16.24
CA PHE A 53 -4.80 8.48 16.03
C PHE A 53 -4.27 9.81 16.56
N LYS A 54 -5.15 10.75 16.92
CA LYS A 54 -4.80 12.03 17.56
C LYS A 54 -3.77 12.84 16.76
N LEU A 55 -3.83 12.78 15.44
CA LEU A 55 -2.95 13.55 14.58
C LEU A 55 -3.65 14.84 14.14
N THR A 56 -2.90 15.92 14.05
CA THR A 56 -3.40 17.16 13.45
C THR A 56 -3.44 16.99 11.93
N ALA A 57 -4.22 17.83 11.25
CA ALA A 57 -4.26 17.82 9.80
C ALA A 57 -2.87 18.06 9.19
N GLN A 58 -2.07 18.91 9.83
CA GLN A 58 -0.71 19.18 9.39
C GLN A 58 0.19 17.95 9.54
N GLU A 59 0.08 17.22 10.66
CA GLU A 59 0.87 16.02 10.88
C GLU A 59 0.54 14.92 9.87
N VAL A 60 -0.76 14.75 9.55
CA VAL A 60 -1.20 13.78 8.54
C VAL A 60 -0.58 14.14 7.18
N ARG A 61 -0.69 15.41 6.79
CA ARG A 61 -0.18 15.88 5.50
C ARG A 61 1.32 15.70 5.42
N GLN A 62 2.05 16.08 6.49
CA GLN A 62 3.50 15.99 6.53
C GLN A 62 3.98 14.54 6.40
N ALA A 63 3.32 13.60 7.09
CA ALA A 63 3.69 12.19 7.03
C ALA A 63 3.61 11.65 5.59
N ILE A 64 2.56 12.01 4.87
CA ILE A 64 2.38 11.57 3.48
C ILE A 64 3.34 12.31 2.54
N GLU A 65 3.53 13.62 2.71
CA GLU A 65 4.42 14.41 1.86
C GLU A 65 5.87 13.92 1.91
N GLU A 66 6.30 13.35 3.00
CA GLU A 66 7.65 12.79 3.12
C GLU A 66 7.85 11.53 2.29
N LEU A 67 6.76 10.82 1.96
CA LEU A 67 6.81 9.56 1.23
C LEU A 67 6.46 9.69 -0.25
N LEU A 68 5.63 10.67 -0.61
CA LEU A 68 5.17 10.85 -1.99
C LEU A 68 6.29 10.96 -3.02
N PRO A 69 7.43 11.65 -2.75
CA PRO A 69 8.51 11.73 -3.74
C PRO A 69 9.12 10.38 -4.11
N TYR A 70 8.93 9.37 -3.27
CA TYR A 70 9.45 8.02 -3.48
C TYR A 70 8.38 7.05 -3.99
N ALA A 71 7.22 7.57 -4.37
CA ALA A 71 6.11 6.79 -4.91
C ALA A 71 5.89 7.16 -6.38
N GLU A 72 5.20 6.29 -7.10
CA GLU A 72 4.79 6.55 -8.48
C GLU A 72 3.27 6.66 -8.52
N THR A 73 2.77 7.73 -9.15
CA THR A 73 1.33 7.92 -9.28
C THR A 73 0.82 7.29 -10.57
N VAL A 74 -0.33 6.64 -10.49
CA VAL A 74 -0.98 6.01 -11.63
C VAL A 74 -2.45 6.40 -11.68
N SER A 75 -3.03 6.38 -12.89
CA SER A 75 -4.44 6.69 -13.11
C SER A 75 -5.13 5.46 -13.69
N PRO A 76 -5.83 4.67 -12.86
CA PRO A 76 -6.53 3.49 -13.36
C PRO A 76 -7.66 3.86 -14.32
N GLY A 77 -7.69 3.18 -15.47
CA GLY A 77 -8.71 3.45 -16.51
C GLY A 77 -9.97 2.61 -16.37
N LYS A 78 -9.95 1.55 -15.58
CA LYS A 78 -11.08 0.64 -15.43
C LYS A 78 -11.37 0.36 -13.96
N ARG A 79 -12.67 0.25 -13.65
CA ARG A 79 -13.11 -0.20 -12.34
C ARG A 79 -13.28 -1.72 -12.35
N LEU A 80 -12.87 -2.33 -11.24
CA LEU A 80 -12.96 -3.77 -11.04
C LEU A 80 -14.06 -4.09 -10.04
N ARG A 81 -14.56 -5.32 -10.12
CA ARG A 81 -15.52 -5.86 -9.15
C ARG A 81 -15.03 -7.22 -8.64
N ALA A 82 -13.70 -7.31 -8.42
CA ALA A 82 -13.08 -8.56 -8.00
C ALA A 82 -13.42 -8.93 -6.56
N ILE A 83 -13.63 -7.92 -5.70
CA ILE A 83 -13.96 -8.11 -4.29
C ILE A 83 -15.35 -7.54 -4.03
N ARG A 84 -16.31 -8.43 -3.74
CA ARG A 84 -17.70 -8.02 -3.56
C ARG A 84 -18.02 -7.53 -2.16
N ARG A 85 -17.29 -8.03 -1.14
CA ARG A 85 -17.54 -7.66 0.26
C ARG A 85 -17.16 -6.24 0.57
N ASP A 86 -16.02 -5.80 0.03
CA ASP A 86 -15.51 -4.45 0.24
C ASP A 86 -15.08 -3.88 -1.10
N PRO A 87 -15.98 -3.15 -1.79
CA PRO A 87 -15.63 -2.51 -3.05
C PRO A 87 -14.45 -1.55 -2.95
N ALA A 88 -14.16 -1.01 -1.75
CA ALA A 88 -13.02 -0.13 -1.56
C ALA A 88 -11.69 -0.84 -1.82
N ASP A 89 -11.61 -2.16 -1.57
CA ASP A 89 -10.39 -2.92 -1.82
C ASP A 89 -10.07 -3.03 -3.31
N ASN A 90 -11.07 -2.90 -4.18
CA ASN A 90 -10.85 -2.95 -5.61
C ASN A 90 -9.96 -1.81 -6.10
N ARG A 91 -9.92 -0.67 -5.41
CA ARG A 91 -9.05 0.45 -5.78
C ARG A 91 -7.58 0.08 -5.72
N PHE A 92 -7.20 -0.80 -4.80
CA PHE A 92 -5.81 -1.28 -4.70
C PHE A 92 -5.47 -2.19 -5.87
N LEU A 93 -6.36 -3.10 -6.24
CA LEU A 93 -6.17 -3.97 -7.39
C LEU A 93 -6.19 -3.18 -8.71
N GLU A 94 -7.07 -2.20 -8.84
CA GLU A 94 -7.14 -1.32 -10.01
C GLU A 94 -5.81 -0.57 -10.20
N CYS A 95 -5.26 -0.03 -9.11
CA CYS A 95 -3.98 0.65 -9.14
C CYS A 95 -2.84 -0.29 -9.51
N ALA A 96 -2.83 -1.49 -8.91
CA ALA A 96 -1.81 -2.49 -9.18
C ALA A 96 -1.82 -2.92 -10.64
N MET A 97 -3.00 -3.09 -11.22
CA MET A 97 -3.13 -3.44 -12.64
C MET A 97 -2.64 -2.32 -13.54
N ALA A 98 -3.07 -1.09 -13.26
CA ALA A 98 -2.72 0.07 -14.09
C ALA A 98 -1.20 0.31 -14.11
N GLY A 99 -0.54 0.13 -12.98
CA GLY A 99 0.91 0.34 -12.85
C GLY A 99 1.74 -0.92 -13.00
N LYS A 100 1.11 -2.06 -13.28
CA LYS A 100 1.78 -3.36 -13.44
C LYS A 100 2.60 -3.73 -12.21
N ALA A 101 1.99 -3.60 -11.03
CA ALA A 101 2.64 -3.94 -9.77
C ALA A 101 2.93 -5.44 -9.69
N GLN A 102 4.03 -5.78 -9.02
CA GLN A 102 4.38 -7.18 -8.77
C GLN A 102 3.65 -7.71 -7.53
N TYR A 103 3.43 -6.86 -6.53
CA TYR A 103 2.83 -7.26 -5.27
C TYR A 103 1.79 -6.27 -4.79
N LEU A 104 0.77 -6.79 -4.11
CA LEU A 104 -0.14 -6.02 -3.25
C LEU A 104 0.11 -6.48 -1.82
N VAL A 105 0.58 -5.58 -0.97
CA VAL A 105 0.90 -5.89 0.42
C VAL A 105 -0.28 -5.51 1.29
N SER A 106 -0.82 -6.47 2.02
CA SER A 106 -2.04 -6.28 2.81
C SER A 106 -2.05 -7.16 4.05
N GLY A 107 -2.84 -6.76 5.04
CA GLY A 107 -3.20 -7.60 6.17
C GLY A 107 -4.65 -8.07 6.11
N ASP A 108 -5.38 -7.72 5.03
CA ASP A 108 -6.79 -8.05 4.87
C ASP A 108 -6.96 -9.46 4.33
N ASP A 109 -7.77 -10.28 5.01
CA ASP A 109 -7.97 -11.67 4.62
C ASP A 109 -8.60 -11.82 3.25
N ASP A 110 -9.51 -10.93 2.86
CA ASP A 110 -10.16 -10.99 1.56
C ASP A 110 -9.15 -10.75 0.43
N LEU A 111 -8.23 -9.81 0.61
CA LEU A 111 -7.15 -9.58 -0.36
C LEU A 111 -6.14 -10.71 -0.36
N LEU A 112 -5.71 -11.17 0.82
CA LEU A 112 -4.72 -12.23 0.94
C LEU A 112 -5.24 -13.56 0.39
N SER A 113 -6.55 -13.82 0.51
CA SER A 113 -7.16 -15.05 0.00
C SER A 113 -7.12 -15.16 -1.51
N LEU A 114 -6.99 -14.04 -2.22
CA LEU A 114 -6.82 -14.06 -3.67
C LEU A 114 -5.50 -14.70 -4.10
N ARG A 115 -4.47 -14.63 -3.25
CA ARG A 115 -3.09 -15.07 -3.49
C ARG A 115 -2.45 -14.43 -4.71
N SER A 116 -3.10 -14.47 -5.85
CA SER A 116 -2.68 -13.75 -7.04
C SER A 116 -3.89 -13.28 -7.83
N PHE A 117 -3.73 -12.18 -8.53
CA PHE A 117 -4.75 -11.61 -9.39
C PHE A 117 -4.05 -11.02 -10.61
N GLN A 118 -4.26 -11.62 -11.77
CA GLN A 118 -3.70 -11.15 -13.04
C GLN A 118 -2.19 -10.85 -12.97
N GLY A 119 -1.43 -11.76 -12.38
CA GLY A 119 0.02 -11.62 -12.25
C GLY A 119 0.48 -10.83 -11.04
N ILE A 120 -0.44 -10.28 -10.25
CA ILE A 120 -0.13 -9.55 -9.02
C ILE A 120 -0.27 -10.52 -7.86
N SER A 121 0.80 -10.70 -7.08
CA SER A 121 0.75 -11.55 -5.88
C SER A 121 0.33 -10.73 -4.67
N THR A 122 -0.65 -11.22 -3.91
CA THR A 122 -1.06 -10.61 -2.66
C THR A 122 -0.27 -11.24 -1.51
N VAL A 123 0.42 -10.41 -0.74
CA VAL A 123 1.32 -10.89 0.31
C VAL A 123 1.14 -10.09 1.59
N SER A 124 1.47 -10.70 2.72
CA SER A 124 1.51 -9.99 4.00
C SER A 124 2.78 -9.16 4.11
N VAL A 125 2.82 -8.29 5.13
CA VAL A 125 4.04 -7.51 5.43
C VAL A 125 5.22 -8.44 5.69
N SER A 126 5.01 -9.50 6.48
CA SER A 126 6.08 -10.46 6.79
C SER A 126 6.61 -11.14 5.54
N GLU A 127 5.71 -11.58 4.67
CA GLU A 127 6.09 -12.21 3.40
C GLU A 127 6.84 -11.23 2.50
N PHE A 128 6.39 -9.98 2.45
CA PHE A 128 7.03 -8.96 1.61
C PHE A 128 8.42 -8.62 2.13
N LEU A 129 8.59 -8.47 3.44
CA LEU A 129 9.91 -8.23 4.04
C LEU A 129 10.87 -9.38 3.73
N ALA A 130 10.39 -10.62 3.78
CA ALA A 130 11.19 -11.78 3.42
C ALA A 130 11.62 -11.74 1.94
N ILE A 131 10.73 -11.28 1.06
CA ILE A 131 11.05 -11.12 -0.36
C ILE A 131 12.17 -10.10 -0.55
N LEU A 132 12.11 -8.96 0.16
CA LEU A 132 13.12 -7.91 0.08
C LEU A 132 14.49 -8.35 0.62
N GLU A 133 14.52 -9.29 1.55
CA GLU A 133 15.74 -9.80 2.17
C GLU A 133 16.43 -10.88 1.34
N ARG A 134 15.74 -11.41 0.31
CA ARG A 134 16.35 -12.44 -0.55
C ARG A 134 17.50 -11.82 -1.36
N PRO A 135 18.66 -12.52 -1.41
CA PRO A 135 19.73 -12.04 -2.26
C PRO A 135 19.31 -12.10 -3.74
N PRO A 136 19.80 -11.18 -4.56
CA PRO A 136 19.54 -11.25 -6.00
C PRO A 136 20.14 -12.54 -6.55
N SER A 137 19.32 -13.26 -7.30
CA SER A 137 19.74 -14.52 -7.94
C SER A 137 20.36 -14.29 -9.30
#